data_435f09e098dd7b2bc11da2a142053d58
#
_entry.id   435f09e098dd7b2bc11da2a142053d58
#
_cell.length_a   1.000
_cell.length_b   1.000
_cell.length_c   1.000
_cell.angle_alpha   90.00
_cell.angle_beta   90.00
_cell.angle_gamma   90.00
#
_symmetry.space_group_name_H-M   'P 1'
#
loop_
_entity.id
_entity.type
_entity.pdbx_description
1 polymer ?
#
loop_
_entity_poly.entity_id
_entity_poly.type
_entity_poly.pdbx_seq_one_letter_code
_entity_poly.pdbx_strand_id
1 'polypeptide(L)'
;EYVDQLRANAQKRASGETRLRRNKAWSGQIEVGFPPQKSLVVFDTGSADLFMDKSSYHSKLSLASKNLHKPFDFSYASLHVYGDVYLDDVSIGGVKAKHVPVGHGSKDFDGDDTGGTFGLSFATAENRVYGVEQDTFMWAAKKQHLIQSSTYQFTLRPTGKATLNVGRVDLFELAGPITWSDKNTDHTFWRITTELNGNKIENAIADTGTNFIGGPPDQVKALLDNLDGVSVELAEDGSYGGFYSCQNPPHLSFKVLGQTFDFPEPAMNFGFNGDKCRLAIFSTPGMQEWIL
;
A
#
# COMPACT_ATOMS: atom_id res chain seq x y z
N GLU A 1 -36.60 20.14 -9.29
CA GLU A 1 -36.94 18.72 -9.09
C GLU A 1 -35.96 17.78 -9.83
N TYR A 2 -35.81 17.88 -11.19
CA TYR A 2 -34.87 17.07 -11.96
C TYR A 2 -33.39 17.39 -11.59
N VAL A 3 -33.06 18.67 -11.43
CA VAL A 3 -31.72 19.13 -10.98
C VAL A 3 -31.46 18.72 -9.54
N ASP A 4 -32.50 18.68 -8.71
CA ASP A 4 -32.36 18.23 -7.32
C ASP A 4 -32.21 16.70 -7.22
N GLN A 5 -32.87 15.96 -8.11
CA GLN A 5 -32.62 14.52 -8.29
C GLN A 5 -31.22 14.23 -8.85
N LEU A 6 -30.72 15.04 -9.79
CA LEU A 6 -29.34 14.93 -10.28
C LEU A 6 -28.31 15.28 -9.19
N ARG A 7 -28.59 16.30 -8.36
CA ARG A 7 -27.74 16.63 -7.19
C ARG A 7 -27.81 15.55 -6.11
N ALA A 8 -28.98 15.02 -5.82
CA ALA A 8 -29.16 13.90 -4.89
C ALA A 8 -28.51 12.60 -5.41
N ASN A 9 -28.55 12.36 -6.72
CA ASN A 9 -27.85 11.24 -7.34
C ASN A 9 -26.34 11.46 -7.44
N ALA A 10 -25.87 12.71 -7.59
CA ALA A 10 -24.45 13.06 -7.49
C ALA A 10 -23.94 12.94 -6.05
N GLN A 11 -24.76 13.27 -5.05
CA GLN A 11 -24.44 13.01 -3.64
C GLN A 11 -24.47 11.52 -3.27
N LYS A 12 -25.21 10.69 -3.99
CA LYS A 12 -25.24 9.22 -3.82
C LYS A 12 -24.04 8.50 -4.46
N ARG A 13 -23.28 9.17 -5.31
CA ARG A 13 -21.99 8.66 -5.81
C ARG A 13 -20.92 9.02 -4.79
N ALA A 14 -20.85 8.23 -3.77
CA ALA A 14 -19.99 8.49 -2.62
C ALA A 14 -18.50 8.43 -3.02
N SER A 15 -17.75 9.38 -2.56
CA SER A 15 -16.34 9.20 -2.27
C SER A 15 -16.24 8.79 -0.82
N GLY A 16 -15.34 7.88 -0.50
CA GLY A 16 -15.06 7.49 0.86
C GLY A 16 -13.75 8.09 1.36
N GLU A 17 -13.69 8.43 2.64
CA GLU A 17 -12.43 8.78 3.31
C GLU A 17 -12.27 7.90 4.54
N THR A 18 -11.12 7.26 4.68
CA THR A 18 -10.72 6.60 5.91
C THR A 18 -9.46 7.24 6.48
N ARG A 19 -9.42 7.38 7.81
CA ARG A 19 -8.24 7.90 8.51
C ARG A 19 -7.19 6.81 8.57
N LEU A 20 -5.94 7.18 8.24
CA LEU A 20 -4.79 6.29 8.33
C LEU A 20 -4.03 6.47 9.64
N ARG A 21 -3.44 5.39 10.10
CA ARG A 21 -2.48 5.34 11.21
C ARG A 21 -1.17 4.79 10.68
N ARG A 22 -0.05 5.33 11.17
CA ARG A 22 1.27 4.76 10.91
C ARG A 22 1.63 3.88 12.09
N ASN A 23 1.76 2.59 11.83
CA ASN A 23 2.43 1.65 12.71
C ASN A 23 3.67 1.17 11.96
N LYS A 24 3.81 -0.08 11.60
CA LYS A 24 4.87 -0.55 10.69
C LYS A 24 4.58 -0.13 9.23
N ALA A 25 3.29 -0.16 8.85
CA ALA A 25 2.79 0.32 7.56
C ALA A 25 1.58 1.25 7.75
N TRP A 26 1.07 1.83 6.66
CA TRP A 26 -0.12 2.68 6.70
C TRP A 26 -1.39 1.84 6.74
N SER A 27 -2.09 1.91 7.86
CA SER A 27 -3.30 1.13 8.12
C SER A 27 -4.51 2.02 8.36
N GLY A 28 -5.69 1.50 8.05
CA GLY A 28 -6.95 2.19 8.27
C GLY A 28 -8.11 1.22 8.41
N GLN A 29 -9.26 1.73 8.88
CA GLN A 29 -10.42 0.91 9.15
C GLN A 29 -11.18 0.59 7.87
N ILE A 30 -11.55 -0.67 7.72
CA ILE A 30 -12.55 -1.16 6.77
C ILE A 30 -13.68 -1.87 7.51
N GLU A 31 -14.75 -2.16 6.77
CA GLU A 31 -15.83 -3.02 7.24
C GLU A 31 -16.05 -4.14 6.23
N VAL A 32 -16.19 -5.37 6.72
CA VAL A 32 -16.41 -6.57 5.89
C VAL A 32 -17.65 -7.30 6.40
N GLY A 33 -18.52 -7.72 5.48
CA GLY A 33 -19.68 -8.53 5.80
C GLY A 33 -20.97 -7.78 6.08
N PHE A 34 -22.02 -8.56 6.38
CA PHE A 34 -23.31 -8.08 6.83
C PHE A 34 -23.86 -9.01 7.92
N PRO A 35 -24.06 -8.52 9.18
CA PRO A 35 -23.69 -7.18 9.66
C PRO A 35 -22.20 -6.90 9.51
N PRO A 36 -21.79 -5.60 9.45
CA PRO A 36 -20.41 -5.23 9.18
C PRO A 36 -19.49 -5.55 10.36
N GLN A 37 -18.40 -6.22 10.04
CA GLN A 37 -17.29 -6.50 10.96
C GLN A 37 -16.17 -5.48 10.68
N LYS A 38 -15.77 -4.73 11.71
CA LYS A 38 -14.75 -3.68 11.60
C LYS A 38 -13.38 -4.27 11.84
N SER A 39 -12.44 -3.94 10.95
CA SER A 39 -11.05 -4.32 11.11
C SER A 39 -10.11 -3.20 10.67
N LEU A 40 -8.93 -3.16 11.26
CA LEU A 40 -7.83 -2.33 10.82
C LEU A 40 -6.98 -3.16 9.85
N VAL A 41 -6.73 -2.65 8.65
CA VAL A 41 -5.92 -3.33 7.63
C VAL A 41 -4.81 -2.43 7.11
N VAL A 42 -3.72 -3.02 6.64
CA VAL A 42 -2.70 -2.31 5.86
C VAL A 42 -3.27 -2.04 4.47
N PHE A 43 -3.16 -0.81 3.99
CA PHE A 43 -3.45 -0.47 2.59
C PHE A 43 -2.17 -0.56 1.77
N ASP A 44 -2.15 -1.52 0.86
CA ASP A 44 -0.95 -1.99 0.18
C ASP A 44 -1.06 -1.82 -1.33
N THR A 45 -0.30 -0.87 -1.89
CA THR A 45 -0.24 -0.66 -3.34
C THR A 45 0.70 -1.64 -4.06
N GLY A 46 1.43 -2.45 -3.31
CA GLY A 46 2.29 -3.53 -3.80
C GLY A 46 1.58 -4.87 -3.99
N SER A 47 0.31 -5.01 -3.59
CA SER A 47 -0.49 -6.21 -3.82
C SER A 47 -1.91 -5.89 -4.30
N ALA A 48 -2.65 -6.88 -4.81
CA ALA A 48 -3.97 -6.66 -5.43
C ALA A 48 -5.14 -7.27 -4.65
N ASP A 49 -4.91 -8.21 -3.78
CA ASP A 49 -5.97 -8.94 -3.10
C ASP A 49 -6.21 -8.45 -1.66
N LEU A 50 -7.45 -8.56 -1.19
CA LEU A 50 -7.81 -8.35 0.20
C LEU A 50 -7.75 -9.66 0.94
N PHE A 51 -6.93 -9.75 1.97
CA PHE A 51 -6.96 -10.87 2.90
C PHE A 51 -7.05 -10.42 4.35
N MET A 52 -7.77 -11.21 5.14
CA MET A 52 -8.05 -10.96 6.55
C MET A 52 -7.54 -12.14 7.37
N ASP A 53 -7.01 -11.88 8.55
CA ASP A 53 -6.66 -12.93 9.47
C ASP A 53 -7.92 -13.61 10.08
N LYS A 54 -7.69 -14.74 10.76
CA LYS A 54 -8.75 -15.58 11.31
C LYS A 54 -9.59 -14.84 12.36
N SER A 55 -8.99 -14.00 13.17
CA SER A 55 -9.65 -13.30 14.28
C SER A 55 -10.39 -12.05 13.83
N SER A 56 -9.99 -11.45 12.71
CA SER A 56 -10.49 -10.16 12.23
C SER A 56 -11.70 -10.25 11.30
N TYR A 57 -11.93 -11.41 10.71
CA TYR A 57 -13.08 -11.65 9.85
C TYR A 57 -13.68 -13.05 10.10
N HIS A 58 -14.97 -13.09 10.35
CA HIS A 58 -15.72 -14.30 10.58
C HIS A 58 -16.77 -14.50 9.48
N SER A 59 -16.40 -15.23 8.43
CA SER A 59 -17.27 -15.46 7.27
C SER A 59 -18.64 -16.07 7.63
N LYS A 60 -18.69 -16.92 8.66
CA LYS A 60 -19.93 -17.54 9.15
C LYS A 60 -20.89 -16.56 9.83
N LEU A 61 -20.41 -15.40 10.26
CA LEU A 61 -21.24 -14.36 10.89
C LEU A 61 -21.77 -13.34 9.87
N SER A 62 -21.32 -13.43 8.61
CA SER A 62 -21.82 -12.56 7.54
C SER A 62 -22.90 -13.26 6.73
N LEU A 63 -24.08 -12.63 6.65
CA LEU A 63 -25.18 -13.07 5.81
C LEU A 63 -24.93 -12.84 4.31
N ALA A 64 -23.97 -12.00 3.96
CA ALA A 64 -23.57 -11.72 2.58
C ALA A 64 -22.43 -12.64 2.10
N SER A 65 -21.80 -13.37 3.02
CA SER A 65 -20.67 -14.23 2.74
C SER A 65 -21.02 -15.42 1.87
N LYS A 66 -20.21 -15.68 0.85
CA LYS A 66 -20.30 -16.87 -0.01
C LYS A 66 -18.93 -17.50 -0.17
N ASN A 67 -18.75 -18.73 0.31
CA ASN A 67 -17.51 -19.47 0.09
C ASN A 67 -17.37 -19.84 -1.40
N LEU A 68 -16.24 -19.51 -2.00
CA LEU A 68 -15.91 -19.88 -3.38
C LEU A 68 -15.30 -21.28 -3.50
N HIS A 69 -15.02 -21.94 -2.36
CA HIS A 69 -14.29 -23.21 -2.31
C HIS A 69 -12.94 -23.16 -3.06
N LYS A 70 -12.31 -21.98 -3.01
CA LYS A 70 -11.03 -21.71 -3.62
C LYS A 70 -10.00 -21.49 -2.51
N PRO A 71 -9.07 -22.41 -2.30
CA PRO A 71 -7.98 -22.20 -1.35
C PRO A 71 -6.98 -21.18 -1.91
N PHE A 72 -6.31 -20.48 -1.03
CA PHE A 72 -5.13 -19.69 -1.34
C PHE A 72 -3.99 -20.03 -0.37
N ASP A 73 -2.77 -19.95 -0.88
CA ASP A 73 -1.55 -20.19 -0.12
C ASP A 73 -0.42 -19.40 -0.79
N PHE A 74 0.12 -18.41 -0.09
CA PHE A 74 1.20 -17.60 -0.61
C PHE A 74 2.09 -17.03 0.51
N SER A 75 3.32 -16.69 0.14
CA SER A 75 4.29 -16.09 1.04
C SER A 75 4.68 -14.70 0.58
N TYR A 76 4.58 -13.73 1.46
CA TYR A 76 5.30 -12.47 1.38
C TYR A 76 6.63 -12.60 2.11
N ALA A 77 7.57 -11.68 1.91
CA ALA A 77 8.94 -11.74 2.44
C ALA A 77 9.07 -12.27 3.88
N SER A 78 8.15 -11.95 4.78
CA SER A 78 8.14 -12.37 6.17
C SER A 78 6.84 -13.02 6.64
N LEU A 79 5.86 -13.19 5.77
CA LEU A 79 4.51 -13.61 6.13
C LEU A 79 4.03 -14.72 5.19
N HIS A 80 3.66 -15.86 5.78
CA HIS A 80 2.98 -16.96 5.07
C HIS A 80 1.49 -16.94 5.41
N VAL A 81 0.65 -16.74 4.38
CA VAL A 81 -0.81 -16.66 4.50
C VAL A 81 -1.48 -17.75 3.68
N TYR A 82 -2.44 -18.44 4.29
CA TYR A 82 -3.23 -19.45 3.63
C TYR A 82 -4.65 -19.49 4.19
N GLY A 83 -5.60 -19.95 3.39
CA GLY A 83 -7.01 -19.98 3.77
C GLY A 83 -7.93 -20.24 2.60
N ASP A 84 -9.17 -19.77 2.71
CA ASP A 84 -10.21 -19.87 1.68
C ASP A 84 -10.70 -18.52 1.23
N VAL A 85 -11.06 -18.40 -0.05
CA VAL A 85 -11.63 -17.19 -0.63
C VAL A 85 -13.15 -17.17 -0.49
N TYR A 86 -13.66 -16.07 0.01
CA TYR A 86 -15.08 -15.77 0.11
C TYR A 86 -15.43 -14.54 -0.74
N LEU A 87 -16.67 -14.45 -1.21
CA LEU A 87 -17.25 -13.18 -1.64
C LEU A 87 -18.00 -12.58 -0.47
N ASP A 88 -17.80 -11.28 -0.22
CA ASP A 88 -18.57 -10.57 0.80
C ASP A 88 -18.72 -9.09 0.46
N ASP A 89 -19.49 -8.36 1.26
CA ASP A 89 -19.61 -6.92 1.19
C ASP A 89 -18.40 -6.27 1.86
N VAL A 90 -17.76 -5.32 1.19
CA VAL A 90 -16.59 -4.58 1.72
C VAL A 90 -16.84 -3.08 1.67
N SER A 91 -16.52 -2.38 2.74
CA SER A 91 -16.71 -0.93 2.83
C SER A 91 -15.43 -0.21 3.29
N ILE A 92 -15.09 0.87 2.58
CA ILE A 92 -14.04 1.84 2.96
C ILE A 92 -14.65 3.23 2.98
N GLY A 93 -14.55 3.93 4.12
CA GLY A 93 -15.00 5.32 4.24
C GLY A 93 -16.45 5.56 3.85
N GLY A 94 -17.32 4.54 3.97
CA GLY A 94 -18.74 4.61 3.60
C GLY A 94 -19.04 4.17 2.15
N VAL A 95 -18.04 3.92 1.31
CA VAL A 95 -18.23 3.27 0.00
C VAL A 95 -18.32 1.77 0.22
N LYS A 96 -19.49 1.17 -0.03
CA LYS A 96 -19.77 -0.24 0.19
C LYS A 96 -19.97 -0.98 -1.12
N ALA A 97 -18.98 -1.78 -1.53
CA ALA A 97 -19.05 -2.66 -2.70
C ALA A 97 -19.49 -4.07 -2.28
N LYS A 98 -20.32 -4.71 -3.11
CA LYS A 98 -20.81 -6.07 -2.89
C LYS A 98 -19.99 -7.09 -3.66
N HIS A 99 -19.97 -8.33 -3.13
CA HIS A 99 -19.35 -9.49 -3.78
C HIS A 99 -17.85 -9.27 -4.11
N VAL A 100 -17.14 -8.64 -3.20
CA VAL A 100 -15.68 -8.47 -3.29
C VAL A 100 -14.99 -9.75 -2.79
N PRO A 101 -13.97 -10.26 -3.47
CA PRO A 101 -13.18 -11.38 -2.97
C PRO A 101 -12.41 -11.01 -1.70
N VAL A 102 -12.56 -11.84 -0.68
CA VAL A 102 -11.91 -11.71 0.62
C VAL A 102 -11.26 -13.03 0.97
N GLY A 103 -9.94 -13.05 1.11
CA GLY A 103 -9.23 -14.19 1.67
C GLY A 103 -9.45 -14.24 3.18
N HIS A 104 -10.02 -15.35 3.66
CA HIS A 104 -10.16 -15.62 5.08
C HIS A 104 -9.02 -16.53 5.53
N GLY A 105 -8.07 -15.97 6.27
CA GLY A 105 -6.90 -16.69 6.77
C GLY A 105 -7.25 -17.78 7.76
N SER A 106 -6.50 -18.88 7.72
CA SER A 106 -6.66 -20.01 8.65
C SER A 106 -5.99 -19.76 10.00
N LYS A 107 -5.16 -18.73 10.11
CA LYS A 107 -4.49 -18.27 11.34
C LYS A 107 -4.48 -16.75 11.42
N ASP A 108 -4.13 -16.22 12.59
CA ASP A 108 -3.80 -14.81 12.75
C ASP A 108 -2.38 -14.54 12.23
N PHE A 109 -2.16 -13.35 11.69
CA PHE A 109 -0.86 -12.98 11.14
C PHE A 109 0.02 -12.40 12.24
N ASP A 110 1.19 -13.00 12.42
CA ASP A 110 2.12 -12.60 13.47
C ASP A 110 2.74 -11.22 13.15
N GLY A 111 2.73 -10.34 14.13
CA GLY A 111 3.61 -9.19 14.15
C GLY A 111 3.02 -7.82 13.85
N ASP A 112 1.73 -7.69 13.54
CA ASP A 112 1.05 -6.40 13.36
C ASP A 112 -0.26 -6.32 14.15
N ASP A 113 -0.56 -5.12 14.68
CA ASP A 113 -1.87 -4.82 15.29
C ASP A 113 -2.96 -4.63 14.21
N THR A 114 -2.76 -5.21 13.03
CA THR A 114 -3.70 -5.15 11.91
C THR A 114 -4.27 -6.54 11.64
N GLY A 115 -5.52 -6.56 11.21
CA GLY A 115 -6.25 -7.79 10.94
C GLY A 115 -6.20 -8.21 9.47
N GLY A 116 -5.25 -7.70 8.68
CA GLY A 116 -5.11 -8.10 7.29
C GLY A 116 -4.49 -7.05 6.40
N THR A 117 -4.47 -7.33 5.10
CA THR A 117 -3.95 -6.44 4.04
C THR A 117 -5.00 -6.19 2.98
N PHE A 118 -5.14 -4.95 2.59
CA PHE A 118 -6.02 -4.49 1.52
C PHE A 118 -5.19 -4.08 0.30
N GLY A 119 -5.11 -4.97 -0.68
CA GLY A 119 -4.38 -4.73 -1.92
C GLY A 119 -5.02 -3.65 -2.79
N LEU A 120 -4.21 -2.72 -3.29
CA LEU A 120 -4.61 -1.59 -4.12
C LEU A 120 -3.81 -1.51 -5.43
N SER A 121 -3.07 -2.55 -5.79
CA SER A 121 -2.41 -2.67 -7.08
C SER A 121 -3.39 -3.06 -8.19
N PHE A 122 -2.90 -3.20 -9.42
CA PHE A 122 -3.72 -3.62 -10.55
C PHE A 122 -4.16 -5.08 -10.38
N ALA A 123 -5.43 -5.35 -10.68
CA ALA A 123 -6.01 -6.69 -10.58
C ALA A 123 -5.77 -7.50 -11.87
N THR A 124 -4.52 -7.68 -12.26
CA THR A 124 -4.14 -8.57 -13.37
C THR A 124 -4.02 -10.01 -12.89
N ALA A 125 -3.98 -10.95 -13.84
CA ALA A 125 -3.78 -12.36 -13.51
C ALA A 125 -2.46 -12.63 -12.77
N GLU A 126 -1.45 -11.80 -13.00
CA GLU A 126 -0.12 -11.92 -12.39
C GLU A 126 -0.10 -11.44 -10.93
N ASN A 127 -0.92 -10.44 -10.60
CA ASN A 127 -0.96 -9.84 -9.26
C ASN A 127 -2.01 -10.47 -8.33
N ARG A 128 -2.90 -11.30 -8.86
CA ARG A 128 -3.99 -11.89 -8.10
C ARG A 128 -3.63 -13.30 -7.67
N VAL A 129 -3.37 -13.47 -6.40
CA VAL A 129 -3.04 -14.78 -5.82
C VAL A 129 -4.26 -15.70 -5.72
N TYR A 130 -5.47 -15.15 -5.68
CA TYR A 130 -6.68 -15.96 -5.57
C TYR A 130 -7.06 -16.68 -6.87
N GLY A 131 -6.64 -16.18 -8.03
CA GLY A 131 -7.02 -16.73 -9.31
C GLY A 131 -8.53 -16.83 -9.52
N VAL A 132 -9.29 -15.84 -9.02
CA VAL A 132 -10.75 -15.73 -9.18
C VAL A 132 -11.09 -14.63 -10.16
N GLU A 133 -12.22 -14.76 -10.86
CA GLU A 133 -12.66 -13.81 -11.91
C GLU A 133 -13.31 -12.54 -11.34
N GLN A 134 -13.71 -12.58 -10.06
CA GLN A 134 -14.42 -11.48 -9.43
C GLN A 134 -13.55 -10.24 -9.28
N ASP A 135 -14.20 -9.09 -9.41
CA ASP A 135 -13.53 -7.80 -9.33
C ASP A 135 -13.01 -7.50 -7.92
N THR A 136 -11.80 -6.93 -7.82
CA THR A 136 -11.33 -6.31 -6.58
C THR A 136 -12.21 -5.11 -6.20
N PHE A 137 -12.06 -4.63 -4.96
CA PHE A 137 -12.93 -3.59 -4.41
C PHE A 137 -13.10 -2.36 -5.32
N MET A 138 -12.01 -1.81 -5.87
CA MET A 138 -12.08 -0.60 -6.69
C MET A 138 -12.88 -0.81 -7.99
N TRP A 139 -12.68 -1.96 -8.63
CA TRP A 139 -13.41 -2.32 -9.84
C TRP A 139 -14.87 -2.65 -9.53
N ALA A 140 -15.14 -3.38 -8.44
CA ALA A 140 -16.49 -3.68 -7.98
C ALA A 140 -17.25 -2.39 -7.65
N ALA A 141 -16.63 -1.46 -6.92
CA ALA A 141 -17.22 -0.17 -6.59
C ALA A 141 -17.52 0.68 -7.84
N LYS A 142 -16.61 0.67 -8.83
CA LYS A 142 -16.82 1.37 -10.11
C LYS A 142 -17.96 0.76 -10.93
N LYS A 143 -17.97 -0.55 -11.10
CA LYS A 143 -19.02 -1.28 -11.84
C LYS A 143 -20.41 -1.15 -11.19
N GLN A 144 -20.44 -1.09 -9.87
CA GLN A 144 -21.67 -0.89 -9.09
C GLN A 144 -22.09 0.60 -9.02
N HIS A 145 -21.39 1.50 -9.71
CA HIS A 145 -21.65 2.94 -9.74
C HIS A 145 -21.63 3.63 -8.38
N LEU A 146 -20.84 3.11 -7.44
CA LEU A 146 -20.68 3.67 -6.10
C LEU A 146 -19.68 4.81 -6.07
N ILE A 147 -18.71 4.83 -6.99
CA ILE A 147 -17.69 5.86 -7.15
C ILE A 147 -17.68 6.38 -8.59
N GLN A 148 -17.25 7.63 -8.75
CA GLN A 148 -17.16 8.24 -10.09
C GLN A 148 -15.91 7.77 -10.85
N SER A 149 -14.80 7.59 -10.14
CA SER A 149 -13.51 7.20 -10.68
C SER A 149 -12.93 6.08 -9.84
N SER A 150 -12.20 5.15 -10.48
CA SER A 150 -11.39 4.14 -9.78
C SER A 150 -10.08 4.76 -9.24
N THR A 151 -10.16 5.97 -8.74
CA THR A 151 -9.05 6.75 -8.20
C THR A 151 -9.03 6.62 -6.70
N TYR A 152 -7.85 6.54 -6.14
CA TYR A 152 -7.62 6.74 -4.71
C TYR A 152 -6.44 7.69 -4.47
N GLN A 153 -6.42 8.32 -3.32
CA GLN A 153 -5.39 9.28 -2.92
C GLN A 153 -4.95 8.98 -1.50
N PHE A 154 -3.67 8.76 -1.33
CA PHE A 154 -3.03 8.77 -0.03
C PHE A 154 -2.55 10.19 0.29
N THR A 155 -2.96 10.71 1.44
CA THR A 155 -2.39 11.91 2.06
C THR A 155 -1.65 11.47 3.30
N LEU A 156 -0.33 11.31 3.18
CA LEU A 156 0.52 10.79 4.25
C LEU A 156 1.25 11.93 4.93
N ARG A 157 1.13 12.03 6.26
CA ARG A 157 1.77 13.06 7.06
C ARG A 157 2.49 12.43 8.24
N PRO A 158 3.73 12.88 8.55
CA PRO A 158 4.46 12.41 9.72
C PRO A 158 3.70 12.71 11.02
N THR A 159 3.01 13.84 11.03
CA THR A 159 2.18 14.31 12.16
C THR A 159 0.85 14.81 11.64
N GLY A 160 -0.20 14.66 12.44
CA GLY A 160 -1.54 15.13 12.09
C GLY A 160 -2.40 14.06 11.39
N LYS A 161 -3.28 14.50 10.49
CA LYS A 161 -4.25 13.64 9.84
C LYS A 161 -3.67 13.03 8.55
N ALA A 162 -3.46 11.71 8.54
CA ALA A 162 -3.21 10.95 7.31
C ALA A 162 -4.51 10.28 6.86
N THR A 163 -4.77 10.24 5.55
CA THR A 163 -6.03 9.74 4.99
C THR A 163 -5.82 8.95 3.70
N LEU A 164 -6.75 8.03 3.45
CA LEU A 164 -6.99 7.43 2.14
C LEU A 164 -8.36 7.89 1.65
N ASN A 165 -8.39 8.59 0.53
CA ASN A 165 -9.61 8.93 -0.20
C ASN A 165 -9.84 7.92 -1.33
N VAL A 166 -11.08 7.49 -1.50
CA VAL A 166 -11.50 6.52 -2.51
C VAL A 166 -12.58 7.13 -3.39
N GLY A 167 -12.44 7.00 -4.71
CA GLY A 167 -13.43 7.44 -5.68
C GLY A 167 -13.26 8.89 -6.16
N ARG A 168 -12.36 9.66 -5.55
CA ARG A 168 -12.00 11.03 -5.94
C ARG A 168 -10.63 11.42 -5.42
N VAL A 169 -10.09 12.51 -5.98
CA VAL A 169 -8.97 13.25 -5.42
C VAL A 169 -9.51 14.42 -4.60
N ASP A 170 -9.03 14.59 -3.37
CA ASP A 170 -9.30 15.78 -2.57
C ASP A 170 -8.32 16.89 -2.97
N LEU A 171 -8.82 17.87 -3.71
CA LEU A 171 -8.01 18.97 -4.23
C LEU A 171 -7.53 19.94 -3.13
N PHE A 172 -8.18 19.97 -1.97
CA PHE A 172 -7.74 20.80 -0.84
C PHE A 172 -6.49 20.24 -0.15
N GLU A 173 -6.16 18.98 -0.39
CA GLU A 173 -4.95 18.34 0.14
C GLU A 173 -3.74 18.51 -0.79
N LEU A 174 -3.90 19.15 -1.93
CA LEU A 174 -2.82 19.36 -2.90
C LEU A 174 -2.09 20.69 -2.65
N ALA A 175 -0.76 20.65 -2.67
CA ALA A 175 0.08 21.84 -2.60
C ALA A 175 0.23 22.56 -3.95
N GLY A 176 -0.20 21.94 -5.04
CA GLY A 176 -0.07 22.47 -6.41
C GLY A 176 -0.83 21.62 -7.43
N PRO A 177 -0.63 21.85 -8.72
CA PRO A 177 -1.26 21.08 -9.77
C PRO A 177 -0.80 19.62 -9.74
N ILE A 178 -1.70 18.71 -10.15
CA ILE A 178 -1.37 17.29 -10.28
C ILE A 178 -0.48 17.09 -11.50
N THR A 179 0.63 16.40 -11.31
CA THR A 179 1.48 15.91 -12.40
C THR A 179 1.20 14.43 -12.62
N TRP A 180 1.00 14.04 -13.85
CA TRP A 180 0.62 12.68 -14.23
C TRP A 180 1.79 11.93 -14.86
N SER A 181 1.91 10.64 -14.57
CA SER A 181 2.74 9.69 -15.29
C SER A 181 1.83 8.77 -16.10
N ASP A 182 2.14 8.58 -17.37
CA ASP A 182 1.43 7.69 -18.30
C ASP A 182 2.15 6.36 -18.54
N LYS A 183 3.20 6.08 -17.75
CA LYS A 183 4.15 5.00 -18.02
C LYS A 183 3.85 3.65 -17.37
N ASN A 184 2.67 3.41 -16.85
CA ASN A 184 2.26 2.09 -16.35
C ASN A 184 1.80 1.18 -17.51
N THR A 185 2.72 0.68 -18.29
CA THR A 185 2.42 -0.10 -19.51
C THR A 185 2.16 -1.58 -19.24
N ASP A 186 2.67 -2.14 -18.15
CA ASP A 186 2.50 -3.54 -17.78
C ASP A 186 1.26 -3.81 -16.94
N HIS A 187 0.68 -2.76 -16.33
CA HIS A 187 -0.51 -2.82 -15.48
C HIS A 187 -0.41 -3.84 -14.32
N THR A 188 0.81 -4.17 -13.88
CA THR A 188 1.03 -5.08 -12.75
C THR A 188 1.12 -4.30 -11.44
N PHE A 189 2.02 -3.30 -11.40
CA PHE A 189 2.26 -2.45 -10.23
C PHE A 189 2.20 -0.97 -10.59
N TRP A 190 2.09 -0.12 -9.57
CA TRP A 190 2.20 1.34 -9.71
C TRP A 190 3.66 1.72 -9.92
N ARG A 191 4.11 1.73 -11.17
CA ARG A 191 5.51 1.99 -11.52
C ARG A 191 5.75 3.45 -11.83
N ILE A 192 6.86 3.97 -11.31
CA ILE A 192 7.31 5.34 -11.58
C ILE A 192 8.79 5.34 -11.94
N THR A 193 9.20 6.30 -12.77
CA THR A 193 10.60 6.65 -12.97
C THR A 193 10.95 7.79 -12.05
N THR A 194 12.03 7.66 -11.30
CA THR A 194 12.46 8.62 -10.28
C THR A 194 13.98 8.77 -10.27
N GLU A 195 14.47 9.74 -9.50
CA GLU A 195 15.89 9.85 -9.15
C GLU A 195 16.00 9.88 -7.62
N LEU A 196 16.90 9.08 -7.06
CA LEU A 196 17.25 9.10 -5.64
C LEU A 196 18.69 9.58 -5.52
N ASN A 197 18.89 10.77 -4.94
CA ASN A 197 20.18 11.48 -4.92
C ASN A 197 20.90 11.52 -6.29
N GLY A 198 20.17 11.87 -7.35
CA GLY A 198 20.72 11.93 -8.71
C GLY A 198 20.87 10.58 -9.43
N ASN A 199 20.69 9.46 -8.72
CA ASN A 199 20.68 8.13 -9.33
C ASN A 199 19.32 7.84 -9.92
N LYS A 200 19.26 7.71 -11.24
CA LYS A 200 18.02 7.40 -11.96
C LYS A 200 17.58 5.96 -11.68
N ILE A 201 16.34 5.81 -11.28
CA ILE A 201 15.67 4.53 -11.05
C ILE A 201 14.49 4.44 -12.01
N GLU A 202 14.51 3.48 -12.89
CA GLU A 202 13.43 3.21 -13.82
C GLU A 202 12.51 2.12 -13.28
N ASN A 203 11.20 2.28 -13.49
CA ASN A 203 10.18 1.29 -13.15
C ASN A 203 10.13 0.92 -11.65
N ALA A 204 10.47 1.85 -10.76
CA ALA A 204 10.32 1.63 -9.32
C ALA A 204 8.85 1.42 -8.95
N ILE A 205 8.58 0.48 -8.06
CA ILE A 205 7.24 0.20 -7.55
C ILE A 205 6.94 1.16 -6.40
N ALA A 206 5.86 1.94 -6.54
CA ALA A 206 5.35 2.78 -5.45
C ALA A 206 4.46 1.93 -4.54
N ASP A 207 5.00 1.56 -3.38
CA ASP A 207 4.41 0.57 -2.48
C ASP A 207 4.16 1.13 -1.07
N THR A 208 2.89 1.33 -0.72
CA THR A 208 2.48 1.79 0.61
C THR A 208 2.50 0.69 1.67
N GLY A 209 2.63 -0.57 1.28
CA GLY A 209 2.77 -1.73 2.16
C GLY A 209 4.19 -1.92 2.68
N THR A 210 5.18 -1.31 2.03
CA THR A 210 6.58 -1.35 2.42
C THR A 210 6.98 -0.08 3.17
N ASN A 211 7.74 -0.20 4.25
CA ASN A 211 8.12 0.91 5.14
C ASN A 211 9.59 1.34 5.01
N PHE A 212 10.25 0.92 3.95
CA PHE A 212 11.63 1.27 3.60
C PHE A 212 11.77 1.36 2.07
N ILE A 213 12.87 1.91 1.60
CA ILE A 213 13.26 1.87 0.19
C ILE A 213 14.11 0.62 -0.02
N GLY A 214 13.62 -0.30 -0.85
CA GLY A 214 14.32 -1.52 -1.22
C GLY A 214 14.80 -1.50 -2.65
N GLY A 215 15.92 -2.18 -2.94
CA GLY A 215 16.41 -2.27 -4.30
C GLY A 215 17.41 -3.41 -4.54
N PRO A 216 17.83 -3.62 -5.81
CA PRO A 216 18.84 -4.60 -6.15
C PRO A 216 20.14 -4.37 -5.37
N PRO A 217 20.79 -5.43 -4.82
CA PRO A 217 21.93 -5.28 -3.91
C PRO A 217 23.07 -4.39 -4.44
N ASP A 218 23.49 -4.59 -5.68
CA ASP A 218 24.58 -3.81 -6.26
C ASP A 218 24.23 -2.34 -6.46
N GLN A 219 22.97 -2.04 -6.81
CA GLN A 219 22.49 -0.68 -7.00
C GLN A 219 22.32 0.04 -5.66
N VAL A 220 21.78 -0.64 -4.64
CA VAL A 220 21.66 -0.09 -3.29
C VAL A 220 23.04 0.17 -2.71
N LYS A 221 23.98 -0.78 -2.86
CA LYS A 221 25.37 -0.57 -2.42
C LYS A 221 25.99 0.66 -3.06
N ALA A 222 25.89 0.77 -4.40
CA ALA A 222 26.41 1.91 -5.14
C ALA A 222 25.78 3.25 -4.72
N LEU A 223 24.48 3.26 -4.44
CA LEU A 223 23.80 4.44 -3.90
C LEU A 223 24.35 4.82 -2.52
N LEU A 224 24.43 3.86 -1.61
CA LEU A 224 24.87 4.08 -0.22
C LEU A 224 26.33 4.52 -0.14
N ASP A 225 27.21 3.95 -0.97
CA ASP A 225 28.64 4.33 -1.05
C ASP A 225 28.84 5.80 -1.48
N ASN A 226 27.86 6.38 -2.17
CA ASN A 226 27.90 7.77 -2.63
C ASN A 226 27.21 8.76 -1.67
N LEU A 227 26.74 8.31 -0.51
CA LEU A 227 26.13 9.19 0.49
C LEU A 227 27.14 9.64 1.52
N ASP A 228 27.33 10.95 1.64
CA ASP A 228 28.23 11.51 2.65
C ASP A 228 27.77 11.15 4.06
N GLY A 229 28.74 10.68 4.88
CA GLY A 229 28.49 10.34 6.28
C GLY A 229 27.79 8.99 6.50
N VAL A 230 27.60 8.19 5.46
CA VAL A 230 27.00 6.85 5.52
C VAL A 230 28.10 5.78 5.45
N SER A 231 28.07 4.84 6.37
CA SER A 231 28.87 3.61 6.32
C SER A 231 28.00 2.46 5.80
N VAL A 232 28.48 1.74 4.77
CA VAL A 232 27.77 0.60 4.19
C VAL A 232 28.19 -0.68 4.91
N GLU A 233 27.22 -1.47 5.33
CA GLU A 233 27.44 -2.76 5.97
C GLU A 233 26.77 -3.87 5.18
N LEU A 234 27.46 -4.99 5.04
CA LEU A 234 26.95 -6.24 4.48
C LEU A 234 26.50 -7.13 5.63
N ALA A 235 25.24 -7.47 5.70
CA ALA A 235 24.69 -8.39 6.67
C ALA A 235 24.99 -9.85 6.31
N GLU A 236 24.84 -10.77 7.28
CA GLU A 236 25.08 -12.20 7.10
C GLU A 236 24.20 -12.85 6.03
N ASP A 237 22.99 -12.31 5.82
CA ASP A 237 22.07 -12.76 4.80
C ASP A 237 22.39 -12.23 3.38
N GLY A 238 23.46 -11.43 3.24
CA GLY A 238 23.89 -10.83 1.98
C GLY A 238 23.17 -9.52 1.63
N SER A 239 22.36 -8.95 2.52
CA SER A 239 21.75 -7.63 2.35
C SER A 239 22.74 -6.50 2.66
N TYR A 240 22.64 -5.39 1.91
CA TYR A 240 23.35 -4.14 2.20
C TYR A 240 22.44 -3.16 2.94
N GLY A 241 22.99 -2.50 3.96
CA GLY A 241 22.35 -1.42 4.69
C GLY A 241 23.30 -0.26 4.95
N GLY A 242 22.77 0.94 5.04
CA GLY A 242 23.51 2.15 5.39
C GLY A 242 23.33 2.52 6.86
N PHE A 243 24.42 2.96 7.50
CA PHE A 243 24.42 3.47 8.86
C PHE A 243 25.07 4.86 8.91
N TYR A 244 24.53 5.73 9.74
CA TYR A 244 25.02 7.11 9.87
C TYR A 244 24.98 7.56 11.34
N SER A 245 25.67 8.65 11.66
CA SER A 245 25.57 9.27 12.98
C SER A 245 24.18 9.87 13.15
N CYS A 246 23.42 9.46 14.17
CA CYS A 246 22.09 10.00 14.45
C CYS A 246 22.06 11.52 14.67
N GLN A 247 23.19 12.13 15.01
CA GLN A 247 23.33 13.58 15.18
C GLN A 247 23.62 14.31 13.87
N ASN A 248 24.02 13.58 12.82
CA ASN A 248 24.37 14.15 11.52
C ASN A 248 23.78 13.28 10.40
N PRO A 249 22.47 13.34 10.15
CA PRO A 249 21.80 12.58 9.11
C PRO A 249 22.29 13.00 7.72
N PRO A 250 22.40 12.06 6.77
CA PRO A 250 22.76 12.37 5.40
C PRO A 250 21.64 13.17 4.70
N HIS A 251 22.00 13.96 3.70
CA HIS A 251 21.01 14.58 2.83
C HIS A 251 20.51 13.56 1.80
N LEU A 252 19.19 13.34 1.76
CA LEU A 252 18.53 12.52 0.75
C LEU A 252 17.50 13.33 0.00
N SER A 253 17.53 13.23 -1.32
CA SER A 253 16.54 13.86 -2.19
C SER A 253 15.91 12.83 -3.13
N PHE A 254 14.65 13.05 -3.42
CA PHE A 254 13.84 12.23 -4.30
C PHE A 254 13.26 13.12 -5.39
N LYS A 255 13.51 12.79 -6.66
CA LYS A 255 12.98 13.55 -7.78
C LYS A 255 12.03 12.69 -8.59
N VAL A 256 10.80 13.11 -8.71
CA VAL A 256 9.75 12.45 -9.48
C VAL A 256 9.03 13.47 -10.37
N LEU A 257 8.81 13.11 -11.64
CA LEU A 257 8.11 13.96 -12.62
C LEU A 257 8.64 15.39 -12.68
N GLY A 258 9.96 15.58 -12.54
CA GLY A 258 10.63 16.86 -12.60
C GLY A 258 10.61 17.70 -11.30
N GLN A 259 9.93 17.21 -10.25
CA GLN A 259 9.90 17.86 -8.94
C GLN A 259 10.83 17.15 -7.97
N THR A 260 11.64 17.91 -7.22
CA THR A 260 12.55 17.38 -6.21
C THR A 260 11.96 17.59 -4.82
N PHE A 261 12.06 16.58 -3.99
CA PHE A 261 11.62 16.56 -2.61
C PHE A 261 12.78 16.08 -1.73
N ASP A 262 13.03 16.78 -0.63
CA ASP A 262 13.96 16.32 0.39
C ASP A 262 13.26 15.36 1.35
N PHE A 263 13.95 14.28 1.71
CA PHE A 263 13.43 13.38 2.73
C PHE A 263 13.49 14.06 4.11
N PRO A 264 12.39 14.11 4.84
CA PRO A 264 12.44 14.55 6.23
C PRO A 264 13.23 13.54 7.07
N GLU A 265 14.08 14.04 7.97
CA GLU A 265 14.93 13.23 8.84
C GLU A 265 14.20 12.03 9.51
N PRO A 266 12.99 12.20 10.07
CA PRO A 266 12.27 11.07 10.67
C PRO A 266 11.89 9.95 9.70
N ALA A 267 11.82 10.23 8.40
CA ALA A 267 11.52 9.22 7.38
C ALA A 267 12.76 8.43 6.95
N MET A 268 13.95 8.94 7.22
CA MET A 268 15.21 8.29 6.88
C MET A 268 15.67 7.26 7.92
N ASN A 269 15.22 7.39 9.16
CA ASN A 269 15.65 6.54 10.26
C ASN A 269 14.79 5.28 10.38
N PHE A 270 15.38 4.12 10.11
CA PHE A 270 14.73 2.82 10.24
C PHE A 270 14.99 2.12 11.59
N GLY A 271 15.74 2.76 12.47
CA GLY A 271 16.06 2.23 13.80
C GLY A 271 17.48 2.56 14.23
N PHE A 272 17.84 2.08 15.43
CA PHE A 272 19.09 2.37 16.08
C PHE A 272 19.94 1.11 16.23
N ASN A 273 21.25 1.28 16.08
CA ASN A 273 22.24 0.28 16.42
C ASN A 273 23.36 0.97 17.25
N GLY A 274 23.23 0.95 18.56
CA GLY A 274 24.07 1.73 19.46
C GLY A 274 23.83 3.24 19.28
N ASP A 275 24.89 3.97 18.92
CA ASP A 275 24.92 5.40 18.63
C ASP A 275 24.67 5.74 17.14
N LYS A 276 24.53 4.72 16.30
CA LYS A 276 24.27 4.85 14.88
C LYS A 276 22.78 4.69 14.57
N CYS A 277 22.32 5.44 13.60
CA CYS A 277 21.01 5.29 12.97
C CYS A 277 21.14 4.43 11.70
N ARG A 278 20.19 3.54 11.50
CA ARG A 278 20.06 2.76 10.26
C ARG A 278 19.26 3.56 9.26
N LEU A 279 19.77 3.69 8.04
CA LEU A 279 19.05 4.34 6.96
C LEU A 279 17.88 3.46 6.49
N ALA A 280 16.76 4.07 6.18
CA ALA A 280 15.58 3.38 5.62
C ALA A 280 15.76 3.00 4.13
N ILE A 281 17.00 2.69 3.73
CA ILE A 281 17.35 2.22 2.39
C ILE A 281 18.23 0.99 2.57
N PHE A 282 17.78 -0.15 2.07
CA PHE A 282 18.58 -1.37 2.10
C PHE A 282 18.17 -2.36 1.00
N SER A 283 19.04 -3.30 0.71
CA SER A 283 18.78 -4.38 -0.22
C SER A 283 18.30 -5.64 0.50
N THR A 284 17.61 -6.49 -0.26
CA THR A 284 17.37 -7.89 0.14
C THR A 284 17.95 -8.79 -0.95
N PRO A 285 18.62 -9.91 -0.58
CA PRO A 285 19.14 -10.84 -1.56
C PRO A 285 18.07 -11.31 -2.55
N GLY A 286 18.40 -11.30 -3.83
CA GLY A 286 17.48 -11.70 -4.90
C GLY A 286 16.50 -10.62 -5.37
N MET A 287 16.46 -9.46 -4.72
CA MET A 287 15.64 -8.33 -5.18
C MET A 287 16.14 -7.82 -6.55
N GLN A 288 15.24 -7.72 -7.52
CA GLN A 288 15.54 -7.30 -8.89
C GLN A 288 14.99 -5.91 -9.21
N GLU A 289 14.06 -5.41 -8.41
CA GLU A 289 13.33 -4.18 -8.65
C GLU A 289 13.45 -3.25 -7.43
N TRP A 290 13.29 -1.96 -7.70
CA TRP A 290 13.16 -0.96 -6.64
C TRP A 290 11.73 -0.89 -6.13
N ILE A 291 11.59 -0.83 -4.80
CA ILE A 291 10.34 -0.60 -4.06
C ILE A 291 10.52 0.70 -3.27
N LEU A 292 9.54 1.62 -3.40
CA LEU A 292 9.58 2.97 -2.82
C LEU A 292 8.36 3.22 -1.94
#